data_06fd95f3c0e49a2b5bfda70cea080491
#
_entry.id   06fd95f3c0e49a2b5bfda70cea080491
#
_cell.length_a   1.000
_cell.length_b   1.000
_cell.length_c   1.000
_cell.angle_alpha   90.00
_cell.angle_beta   90.00
_cell.angle_gamma   90.00
#
_symmetry.space_group_name_H-M   'P 1'
#
loop_
_entity.id
_entity.type
_entity.pdbx_description
1 polymer ?
#
loop_
_entity_poly.entity_id
_entity_poly.type
_entity_poly.pdbx_seq_one_letter_code
_entity_poly.pdbx_strand_id
1 'polypeptide(L)'
;MDQACSIIVVDDHDIIAKGCRLVFEDAGLPWSVRWYASLRDVEWPDGRALVVLDLRLEDDSTPTQNLREIEQRGLPVIAYTSAESPILVREAIAGGVLAIVRKSGPSSDLVLAIQDALDGKPSAGLDWAAALDADEDFVVDYLAPIEADLLAHYAEGEKSETVARILNLSKNTVNTYVARIRDKYRAAGRPADTRVDLFRRAAEDGLVSYYG
;
A
#
# COMPACT_ATOMS: atom_id res chain seq x y z
N MET A 1 16.66 -18.23 21.92
CA MET A 1 15.41 -18.70 22.57
C MET A 1 14.29 -17.97 21.88
N ASP A 2 13.57 -18.65 20.97
CA ASP A 2 12.43 -18.06 20.29
C ASP A 2 11.32 -17.81 21.31
N GLN A 3 11.14 -16.57 21.69
CA GLN A 3 10.07 -16.19 22.61
C GLN A 3 8.74 -16.21 21.85
N ALA A 4 7.69 -16.72 22.51
CA ALA A 4 6.33 -16.65 21.99
C ALA A 4 5.98 -15.19 21.64
N CYS A 5 5.48 -14.98 20.43
CA CYS A 5 5.10 -13.67 19.91
C CYS A 5 3.72 -13.74 19.27
N SER A 6 2.92 -12.70 19.42
CA SER A 6 1.65 -12.57 18.73
C SER A 6 1.83 -11.83 17.41
N ILE A 7 1.61 -12.51 16.29
CA ILE A 7 1.60 -11.90 14.97
C ILE A 7 0.18 -11.46 14.65
N ILE A 8 -0.03 -10.16 14.57
CA ILE A 8 -1.31 -9.54 14.23
C ILE A 8 -1.31 -9.30 12.72
N VAL A 9 -2.10 -10.08 11.99
CA VAL A 9 -2.27 -9.93 10.55
C VAL A 9 -3.50 -9.06 10.30
N VAL A 10 -3.28 -7.89 9.72
CA VAL A 10 -4.33 -6.96 9.29
C VAL A 10 -4.38 -6.97 7.77
N ASP A 11 -5.40 -7.61 7.22
CA ASP A 11 -5.56 -7.90 5.80
C ASP A 11 -7.04 -8.23 5.55
N ASP A 12 -7.66 -7.69 4.55
CA ASP A 12 -9.06 -7.95 4.20
C ASP A 12 -9.29 -9.41 3.71
N HIS A 13 -8.21 -10.13 3.37
CA HIS A 13 -8.24 -11.52 2.95
C HIS A 13 -7.79 -12.47 4.09
N ASP A 14 -8.72 -13.17 4.71
CA ASP A 14 -8.46 -14.12 5.82
C ASP A 14 -7.51 -15.28 5.45
N ILE A 15 -7.42 -15.62 4.15
CA ILE A 15 -6.53 -16.64 3.62
C ILE A 15 -5.05 -16.33 3.90
N ILE A 16 -4.69 -15.05 3.98
CA ILE A 16 -3.33 -14.61 4.29
C ILE A 16 -2.93 -15.07 5.69
N ALA A 17 -3.79 -14.84 6.68
CA ALA A 17 -3.52 -15.27 8.05
C ALA A 17 -3.47 -16.80 8.20
N LYS A 18 -4.31 -17.52 7.43
CA LYS A 18 -4.28 -18.99 7.38
C LYS A 18 -2.95 -19.48 6.79
N GLY A 19 -2.49 -18.84 5.71
CA GLY A 19 -1.17 -19.10 5.12
C GLY A 19 -0.02 -18.82 6.09
N CYS A 20 -0.06 -17.69 6.78
CA CYS A 20 0.94 -17.35 7.81
C CYS A 20 1.03 -18.41 8.92
N ARG A 21 -0.12 -18.88 9.45
CA ARG A 21 -0.13 -19.95 10.47
C ARG A 21 0.60 -21.19 9.98
N LEU A 22 0.24 -21.67 8.79
CA LEU A 22 0.84 -22.87 8.22
C LEU A 22 2.36 -22.71 8.02
N VAL A 23 2.78 -21.58 7.47
CA VAL A 23 4.19 -21.27 7.24
C VAL A 23 4.98 -21.23 8.57
N PHE A 24 4.41 -20.64 9.62
CA PHE A 24 5.08 -20.55 10.92
C PHE A 24 5.12 -21.90 11.64
N GLU A 25 4.05 -22.71 11.52
CA GLU A 25 4.02 -24.07 12.04
C GLU A 25 5.05 -24.97 11.34
N ASP A 26 5.13 -24.93 10.01
CA ASP A 26 6.11 -25.67 9.22
C ASP A 26 7.56 -25.27 9.54
N ALA A 27 7.78 -24.00 9.86
CA ALA A 27 9.07 -23.49 10.28
C ALA A 27 9.39 -23.75 11.77
N GLY A 28 8.47 -24.38 12.52
CA GLY A 28 8.63 -24.66 13.95
C GLY A 28 8.70 -23.43 14.84
N LEU A 29 8.08 -22.31 14.40
CA LEU A 29 8.12 -21.03 15.10
C LEU A 29 6.97 -20.93 16.14
N PRO A 30 7.26 -20.51 17.39
CA PRO A 30 6.27 -20.42 18.46
C PRO A 30 5.44 -19.15 18.37
N TRP A 31 5.00 -18.77 17.17
CA TRP A 31 4.24 -17.55 16.92
C TRP A 31 2.75 -17.85 16.79
N SER A 32 1.94 -17.12 17.56
CA SER A 32 0.48 -17.16 17.41
C SER A 32 0.04 -16.14 16.37
N VAL A 33 -0.93 -16.49 15.51
CA VAL A 33 -1.45 -15.61 14.47
C VAL A 33 -2.89 -15.21 14.84
N ARG A 34 -3.14 -13.90 14.91
CA ARG A 34 -4.47 -13.30 15.00
C ARG A 34 -4.76 -12.53 13.73
N TRP A 35 -5.96 -12.66 13.20
CA TRP A 35 -6.39 -12.00 11.98
C TRP A 35 -7.49 -10.99 12.25
N TYR A 36 -7.40 -9.86 11.54
CA TYR A 36 -8.40 -8.81 11.51
C TYR A 36 -8.49 -8.22 10.11
N ALA A 37 -9.72 -7.95 9.65
CA ALA A 37 -9.94 -7.33 8.34
C ALA A 37 -9.64 -5.82 8.36
N SER A 38 -9.67 -5.19 9.53
CA SER A 38 -9.43 -3.77 9.75
C SER A 38 -8.65 -3.55 11.03
N LEU A 39 -7.86 -2.49 11.07
CA LEU A 39 -7.14 -2.09 12.28
C LEU A 39 -8.08 -1.71 13.44
N ARG A 40 -9.28 -1.22 13.10
CA ARG A 40 -10.32 -0.82 14.07
C ARG A 40 -10.82 -1.98 14.93
N ASP A 41 -10.73 -3.20 14.40
CA ASP A 41 -11.23 -4.41 15.07
C ASP A 41 -10.16 -5.12 15.90
N VAL A 42 -8.92 -4.61 15.89
CA VAL A 42 -7.78 -5.27 16.52
C VAL A 42 -7.90 -5.27 18.04
N GLU A 43 -7.95 -6.48 18.61
CA GLU A 43 -7.75 -6.71 20.03
C GLU A 43 -6.25 -6.77 20.35
N TRP A 44 -5.71 -5.68 20.85
CA TRP A 44 -4.29 -5.52 21.10
C TRP A 44 -3.81 -6.40 22.24
N PRO A 45 -2.76 -7.22 22.07
CA PRO A 45 -2.25 -8.08 23.14
C PRO A 45 -1.39 -7.28 24.13
N ASP A 46 -1.38 -7.72 25.39
CA ASP A 46 -0.54 -7.14 26.44
C ASP A 46 0.94 -7.58 26.36
N GLY A 47 1.29 -8.48 25.45
CA GLY A 47 2.62 -9.08 25.34
C GLY A 47 3.39 -8.66 24.10
N ARG A 48 4.49 -9.37 23.83
CA ARG A 48 5.30 -9.17 22.63
C ARG A 48 4.46 -9.45 21.38
N ALA A 49 4.33 -8.45 20.53
CA ALA A 49 3.56 -8.55 19.30
C ALA A 49 4.27 -7.84 18.14
N LEU A 50 3.90 -8.23 16.92
CA LEU A 50 4.29 -7.59 15.68
C LEU A 50 3.08 -7.53 14.75
N VAL A 51 2.94 -6.43 14.01
CA VAL A 51 1.87 -6.26 13.04
C VAL A 51 2.40 -6.59 11.64
N VAL A 52 1.67 -7.45 10.93
CA VAL A 52 1.81 -7.68 9.48
C VAL A 52 0.63 -6.97 8.83
N LEU A 53 0.89 -5.87 8.14
CA LEU A 53 -0.12 -4.96 7.63
C LEU A 53 -0.19 -5.02 6.11
N ASP A 54 -1.38 -5.27 5.55
CA ASP A 54 -1.62 -4.92 4.16
C ASP A 54 -1.72 -3.39 4.00
N LEU A 55 -1.08 -2.86 2.98
CA LEU A 55 -1.13 -1.44 2.67
C LEU A 55 -2.44 -1.01 2.00
N ARG A 56 -3.23 -1.97 1.52
CA ARG A 56 -4.53 -1.71 0.89
C ARG A 56 -5.61 -2.53 1.58
N LEU A 57 -6.41 -1.87 2.40
CA LEU A 57 -7.57 -2.46 3.08
C LEU A 57 -8.86 -1.92 2.46
N GLU A 58 -9.92 -2.74 2.44
CA GLU A 58 -11.25 -2.35 1.92
C GLU A 58 -12.11 -1.58 2.97
N ASP A 59 -11.46 -0.94 3.97
CA ASP A 59 -12.14 -0.24 5.08
C ASP A 59 -12.04 1.29 5.02
N ASP A 60 -11.68 1.84 3.86
CA ASP A 60 -11.44 3.26 3.61
C ASP A 60 -10.30 3.87 4.47
N SER A 61 -9.50 3.07 5.15
CA SER A 61 -8.32 3.56 5.85
C SER A 61 -7.13 3.77 4.90
N THR A 62 -6.24 4.71 5.25
CA THR A 62 -5.00 4.90 4.50
C THR A 62 -3.82 4.24 5.23
N PRO A 63 -2.75 3.84 4.51
CA PRO A 63 -1.54 3.32 5.14
C PRO A 63 -0.97 4.26 6.20
N THR A 64 -0.94 5.56 5.91
CA THR A 64 -0.48 6.60 6.85
C THR A 64 -1.29 6.62 8.15
N GLN A 65 -2.62 6.49 8.07
CA GLN A 65 -3.47 6.44 9.27
C GLN A 65 -3.20 5.18 10.10
N ASN A 66 -3.14 4.03 9.44
CA ASN A 66 -2.91 2.74 10.07
C ASN A 66 -1.53 2.68 10.73
N LEU A 67 -0.49 3.14 10.06
CA LEU A 67 0.88 3.16 10.59
C LEU A 67 1.01 4.07 11.81
N ARG A 68 0.39 5.25 11.78
CA ARG A 68 0.37 6.15 12.96
C ARG A 68 -0.31 5.52 14.16
N GLU A 69 -1.40 4.77 13.96
CA GLU A 69 -2.08 4.08 15.04
C GLU A 69 -1.21 2.98 15.66
N ILE A 70 -0.51 2.20 14.82
CA ILE A 70 0.41 1.15 15.26
C ILE A 70 1.62 1.76 15.99
N GLU A 71 2.19 2.86 15.47
CA GLU A 71 3.30 3.59 16.08
C GLU A 71 2.95 4.10 17.50
N GLN A 72 1.76 4.67 17.70
CA GLN A 72 1.29 5.12 19.02
C GLN A 72 1.24 4.00 20.06
N ARG A 73 1.18 2.74 19.62
CA ARG A 73 1.21 1.55 20.48
C ARG A 73 2.62 1.01 20.70
N GLY A 74 3.62 1.57 20.01
CA GLY A 74 5.02 1.13 20.07
C GLY A 74 5.24 -0.27 19.52
N LEU A 75 4.39 -0.75 18.61
CA LEU A 75 4.50 -2.09 18.03
C LEU A 75 5.31 -2.05 16.72
N PRO A 76 6.22 -3.03 16.51
CA PRO A 76 6.88 -3.18 15.23
C PRO A 76 5.88 -3.57 14.14
N VAL A 77 6.06 -3.03 12.93
CA VAL A 77 5.19 -3.27 11.80
C VAL A 77 5.98 -3.65 10.56
N ILE A 78 5.48 -4.64 9.84
CA ILE A 78 5.94 -5.08 8.51
C ILE A 78 4.79 -4.86 7.53
N ALA A 79 5.06 -4.23 6.40
CA ALA A 79 4.13 -4.18 5.30
C ALA A 79 4.19 -5.49 4.50
N TYR A 80 3.04 -6.15 4.32
CA TYR A 80 2.90 -7.36 3.51
C TYR A 80 1.87 -7.11 2.42
N THR A 81 2.32 -6.79 1.21
CA THR A 81 1.48 -6.20 0.18
C THR A 81 1.71 -6.82 -1.18
N SER A 82 0.73 -6.71 -2.09
CA SER A 82 0.91 -7.03 -3.51
C SER A 82 1.93 -6.13 -4.19
N ALA A 83 2.30 -5.00 -3.58
CA ALA A 83 3.38 -4.09 -4.00
C ALA A 83 3.19 -3.50 -5.42
N GLU A 84 1.95 -3.26 -5.83
CA GLU A 84 1.64 -2.71 -7.15
C GLU A 84 1.67 -1.17 -7.20
N SER A 85 1.73 -0.52 -6.02
CA SER A 85 1.73 0.94 -5.92
C SER A 85 2.97 1.47 -5.18
N PRO A 86 3.85 2.17 -5.89
CA PRO A 86 5.00 2.85 -5.29
C PRO A 86 4.63 3.89 -4.24
N ILE A 87 3.49 4.55 -4.39
CA ILE A 87 3.00 5.53 -3.42
C ILE A 87 2.76 4.85 -2.07
N LEU A 88 2.07 3.70 -2.05
CA LEU A 88 1.81 2.96 -0.83
C LEU A 88 3.12 2.47 -0.19
N VAL A 89 4.11 2.10 -1.01
CA VAL A 89 5.45 1.71 -0.54
C VAL A 89 6.17 2.91 0.09
N ARG A 90 6.13 4.08 -0.52
CA ARG A 90 6.69 5.32 0.05
C ARG A 90 6.00 5.71 1.35
N GLU A 91 4.68 5.69 1.39
CA GLU A 91 3.92 5.95 2.62
C GLU A 91 4.30 4.97 3.72
N ALA A 92 4.49 3.68 3.39
CA ALA A 92 4.93 2.67 4.35
C ALA A 92 6.33 2.98 4.90
N ILE A 93 7.29 3.31 4.03
CA ILE A 93 8.66 3.69 4.44
C ILE A 93 8.61 4.94 5.34
N ALA A 94 7.90 5.98 4.91
CA ALA A 94 7.75 7.21 5.69
C ALA A 94 7.03 6.98 7.03
N GLY A 95 6.13 6.00 7.08
CA GLY A 95 5.42 5.56 8.29
C GLY A 95 6.24 4.61 9.19
N GLY A 96 7.50 4.33 8.86
CA GLY A 96 8.45 3.62 9.73
C GLY A 96 8.25 2.10 9.76
N VAL A 97 7.75 1.48 8.69
CA VAL A 97 7.73 0.00 8.60
C VAL A 97 9.16 -0.55 8.67
N LEU A 98 9.34 -1.67 9.37
CA LEU A 98 10.65 -2.30 9.52
C LEU A 98 11.05 -3.13 8.29
N ALA A 99 10.07 -3.59 7.52
CA ALA A 99 10.27 -4.31 6.27
C ALA A 99 9.06 -4.15 5.36
N ILE A 100 9.28 -4.36 4.06
CA ILE A 100 8.22 -4.49 3.07
C ILE A 100 8.41 -5.83 2.36
N VAL A 101 7.40 -6.69 2.45
CA VAL A 101 7.40 -8.03 1.86
C VAL A 101 6.30 -8.15 0.84
N ARG A 102 6.62 -8.70 -0.33
CA ARG A 102 5.64 -8.93 -1.40
C ARG A 102 4.82 -10.18 -1.13
N LYS A 103 3.49 -10.11 -1.25
CA LYS A 103 2.60 -11.28 -1.18
C LYS A 103 2.88 -12.30 -2.30
N SER A 104 3.45 -11.87 -3.42
CA SER A 104 3.86 -12.73 -4.54
C SER A 104 5.25 -13.38 -4.36
N GLY A 105 6.01 -12.99 -3.32
CA GLY A 105 7.32 -13.55 -3.02
C GLY A 105 7.25 -14.87 -2.27
N PRO A 106 8.41 -15.51 -2.05
CA PRO A 106 8.51 -16.70 -1.21
C PRO A 106 8.04 -16.42 0.22
N SER A 107 7.31 -17.37 0.82
CA SER A 107 6.86 -17.23 2.22
C SER A 107 8.01 -17.13 3.24
N SER A 108 9.20 -17.66 2.88
CA SER A 108 10.44 -17.50 3.66
C SER A 108 10.82 -16.03 3.88
N ASP A 109 10.51 -15.15 2.94
CA ASP A 109 10.85 -13.73 3.04
C ASP A 109 10.06 -13.05 4.16
N LEU A 110 8.78 -13.44 4.34
CA LEU A 110 7.97 -12.96 5.44
C LEU A 110 8.51 -13.47 6.79
N VAL A 111 8.92 -14.74 6.87
CA VAL A 111 9.49 -15.32 8.07
C VAL A 111 10.77 -14.59 8.46
N LEU A 112 11.69 -14.39 7.52
CA LEU A 112 12.94 -13.67 7.74
C LEU A 112 12.68 -12.22 8.18
N ALA A 113 11.78 -11.52 7.51
CA ALA A 113 11.44 -10.15 7.86
C ALA A 113 10.88 -10.03 9.28
N ILE A 114 10.03 -10.98 9.71
CA ILE A 114 9.50 -11.00 11.08
C ILE A 114 10.63 -11.28 12.08
N GLN A 115 11.50 -12.26 11.81
CA GLN A 115 12.64 -12.57 12.68
C GLN A 115 13.57 -11.37 12.86
N ASP A 116 13.95 -10.73 11.75
CA ASP A 116 14.80 -9.54 11.77
C ASP A 116 14.16 -8.39 12.54
N ALA A 117 12.86 -8.12 12.30
CA ALA A 117 12.14 -7.10 13.02
C ALA A 117 12.04 -7.37 14.54
N LEU A 118 11.82 -8.63 14.93
CA LEU A 118 11.77 -9.03 16.34
C LEU A 118 13.15 -8.96 17.02
N ASP A 119 14.22 -9.11 16.25
CA ASP A 119 15.63 -9.01 16.71
C ASP A 119 16.14 -7.56 16.65
N GLY A 120 15.35 -6.61 16.15
CA GLY A 120 15.76 -5.21 15.97
C GLY A 120 16.81 -5.02 14.87
N LYS A 121 16.89 -5.94 13.91
CA LYS A 121 17.81 -5.87 12.78
C LYS A 121 17.14 -5.16 11.59
N PRO A 122 17.92 -4.44 10.75
CA PRO A 122 17.41 -3.95 9.48
C PRO A 122 17.00 -5.15 8.61
N SER A 123 15.77 -5.14 8.08
CA SER A 123 15.31 -6.22 7.21
C SER A 123 15.72 -6.00 5.76
N ALA A 124 16.12 -7.10 5.12
CA ALA A 124 16.25 -7.18 3.67
C ALA A 124 14.85 -6.99 3.04
N GLY A 125 14.65 -6.04 2.19
CA GLY A 125 13.34 -5.71 1.59
C GLY A 125 13.12 -4.21 1.44
N LEU A 126 13.84 -3.42 2.23
CA LEU A 126 13.89 -1.98 2.04
C LEU A 126 14.72 -1.58 0.80
N ASP A 127 15.64 -2.44 0.34
CA ASP A 127 16.50 -2.12 -0.80
C ASP A 127 15.71 -1.99 -2.11
N TRP A 128 14.75 -2.88 -2.37
CA TRP A 128 13.91 -2.75 -3.55
C TRP A 128 12.87 -1.63 -3.38
N ALA A 129 12.40 -1.40 -2.16
CA ALA A 129 11.51 -0.29 -1.84
C ALA A 129 12.23 1.05 -2.02
N ALA A 130 13.51 1.13 -1.60
CA ALA A 130 14.36 2.29 -1.87
C ALA A 130 14.65 2.46 -3.38
N ALA A 131 14.80 1.37 -4.14
CA ALA A 131 14.93 1.42 -5.60
C ALA A 131 13.64 1.91 -6.26
N LEU A 132 12.47 1.56 -5.73
CA LEU A 132 11.19 2.11 -6.17
C LEU A 132 11.04 3.60 -5.82
N ASP A 133 11.57 4.02 -4.68
CA ASP A 133 11.58 5.43 -4.26
C ASP A 133 12.54 6.28 -5.13
N ALA A 134 13.60 5.65 -5.65
CA ALA A 134 14.54 6.29 -6.56
C ALA A 134 14.03 6.38 -8.01
N ASP A 135 12.92 5.72 -8.35
CA ASP A 135 12.30 5.78 -9.67
C ASP A 135 11.48 7.08 -9.77
N GLU A 136 12.14 8.14 -10.24
CA GLU A 136 11.58 9.51 -10.35
C GLU A 136 10.45 9.63 -11.40
N ASP A 137 10.03 8.52 -12.03
CA ASP A 137 9.11 8.51 -13.16
C ASP A 137 7.61 8.52 -12.76
N PHE A 138 7.27 8.64 -11.46
CA PHE A 138 5.87 8.68 -11.03
C PHE A 138 5.25 10.06 -11.21
N VAL A 139 4.40 10.16 -12.20
CA VAL A 139 3.71 11.40 -12.58
C VAL A 139 2.80 11.92 -11.46
N VAL A 140 2.27 11.02 -10.61
CA VAL A 140 1.38 11.39 -9.51
C VAL A 140 2.02 12.34 -8.52
N ASP A 141 3.30 12.21 -8.23
CA ASP A 141 4.03 13.11 -7.33
C ASP A 141 4.13 14.55 -7.89
N TYR A 142 3.98 14.68 -9.20
CA TYR A 142 3.99 15.98 -9.91
C TYR A 142 2.57 16.48 -10.25
N LEU A 143 1.53 15.73 -9.89
CA LEU A 143 0.15 16.21 -10.03
C LEU A 143 -0.17 17.19 -8.90
N ALA A 144 -0.81 18.30 -9.25
CA ALA A 144 -1.47 19.12 -8.24
C ALA A 144 -2.64 18.31 -7.60
N PRO A 145 -3.00 18.56 -6.33
CA PRO A 145 -4.09 17.81 -5.69
C PRO A 145 -5.37 17.73 -6.53
N ILE A 146 -5.78 18.83 -7.14
CA ILE A 146 -6.96 18.88 -8.02
C ILE A 146 -6.79 18.03 -9.30
N GLU A 147 -5.55 17.86 -9.80
CA GLU A 147 -5.27 17.00 -10.96
C GLU A 147 -5.33 15.52 -10.56
N ALA A 148 -4.88 15.17 -9.36
CA ALA A 148 -4.98 13.81 -8.82
C ALA A 148 -6.44 13.41 -8.60
N ASP A 149 -7.23 14.25 -7.92
CA ASP A 149 -8.68 14.04 -7.71
C ASP A 149 -9.42 13.90 -9.04
N LEU A 150 -9.10 14.78 -10.01
CA LEU A 150 -9.69 14.75 -11.33
C LEU A 150 -9.32 13.46 -12.09
N LEU A 151 -8.06 13.04 -12.01
CA LEU A 151 -7.59 11.83 -12.65
C LEU A 151 -8.27 10.59 -12.07
N ALA A 152 -8.43 10.50 -10.75
CA ALA A 152 -9.11 9.40 -10.09
C ALA A 152 -10.54 9.23 -10.68
N HIS A 153 -11.37 10.25 -10.60
CA HIS A 153 -12.74 10.18 -11.13
C HIS A 153 -12.81 9.96 -12.64
N TYR A 154 -11.95 10.66 -13.39
CA TYR A 154 -11.96 10.57 -14.86
C TYR A 154 -11.48 9.21 -15.35
N ALA A 155 -10.47 8.63 -14.72
CA ALA A 155 -9.92 7.32 -15.06
C ALA A 155 -10.94 6.19 -14.81
N GLU A 156 -11.68 6.23 -13.70
CA GLU A 156 -12.75 5.27 -13.35
C GLU A 156 -13.95 5.29 -14.33
N GLY A 157 -13.94 6.16 -15.30
CA GLY A 157 -14.94 6.17 -16.38
C GLY A 157 -16.00 7.27 -16.26
N GLU A 158 -15.94 8.12 -15.26
CA GLU A 158 -16.86 9.24 -15.10
C GLU A 158 -16.76 10.21 -16.29
N LYS A 159 -17.93 10.69 -16.76
CA LYS A 159 -17.97 11.67 -17.85
C LYS A 159 -17.41 13.01 -17.39
N SER A 160 -16.78 13.76 -18.30
CA SER A 160 -16.20 15.07 -17.97
C SER A 160 -17.22 16.02 -17.33
N GLU A 161 -18.52 15.90 -17.66
CA GLU A 161 -19.59 16.67 -17.03
C GLU A 161 -19.83 16.28 -15.57
N THR A 162 -19.74 14.99 -15.26
CA THR A 162 -19.90 14.47 -13.89
C THR A 162 -18.71 14.91 -13.04
N VAL A 163 -17.48 14.72 -13.54
CA VAL A 163 -16.24 15.16 -12.87
C VAL A 163 -16.28 16.69 -12.62
N ALA A 164 -16.71 17.46 -13.62
CA ALA A 164 -16.86 18.91 -13.49
C ALA A 164 -17.79 19.29 -12.34
N ARG A 165 -18.92 18.59 -12.19
CA ARG A 165 -19.88 18.81 -11.11
C ARG A 165 -19.31 18.41 -9.74
N ILE A 166 -18.66 17.24 -9.64
CA ILE A 166 -18.07 16.73 -8.39
C ILE A 166 -17.01 17.71 -7.87
N LEU A 167 -16.11 18.16 -8.74
CA LEU A 167 -15.00 19.04 -8.39
C LEU A 167 -15.31 20.54 -8.47
N ASN A 168 -16.57 20.90 -8.73
CA ASN A 168 -17.02 22.29 -8.91
C ASN A 168 -16.20 23.06 -9.97
N LEU A 169 -15.95 22.41 -11.11
CA LEU A 169 -15.22 22.94 -12.25
C LEU A 169 -16.12 23.09 -13.49
N SER A 170 -15.62 23.79 -14.52
CA SER A 170 -16.27 23.72 -15.84
C SER A 170 -15.81 22.48 -16.60
N LYS A 171 -16.61 21.97 -17.53
CA LYS A 171 -16.22 20.89 -18.43
C LYS A 171 -14.94 21.23 -19.22
N ASN A 172 -14.79 22.48 -19.65
CA ASN A 172 -13.60 22.92 -20.36
C ASN A 172 -12.36 22.87 -19.45
N THR A 173 -12.51 23.22 -18.19
CA THR A 173 -11.45 23.12 -17.19
C THR A 173 -11.03 21.66 -16.98
N VAL A 174 -11.98 20.72 -16.85
CA VAL A 174 -11.70 19.29 -16.77
C VAL A 174 -10.89 18.81 -17.98
N ASN A 175 -11.32 19.16 -19.19
CA ASN A 175 -10.59 18.77 -20.41
C ASN A 175 -9.17 19.35 -20.47
N THR A 176 -8.98 20.58 -19.98
CA THR A 176 -7.65 21.20 -19.88
C THR A 176 -6.76 20.46 -18.90
N TYR A 177 -7.28 20.06 -17.74
CA TYR A 177 -6.52 19.27 -16.78
C TYR A 177 -6.18 17.87 -17.32
N VAL A 178 -7.12 17.20 -17.99
CA VAL A 178 -6.85 15.90 -18.64
C VAL A 178 -5.70 16.03 -19.66
N ALA A 179 -5.68 17.11 -20.46
CA ALA A 179 -4.57 17.34 -21.40
C ALA A 179 -3.24 17.54 -20.67
N ARG A 180 -3.20 18.36 -19.61
CA ARG A 180 -2.00 18.58 -18.80
C ARG A 180 -1.48 17.29 -18.14
N ILE A 181 -2.38 16.46 -17.61
CA ILE A 181 -2.03 15.18 -17.01
C ILE A 181 -1.39 14.27 -18.07
N ARG A 182 -1.97 14.20 -19.28
CA ARG A 182 -1.38 13.45 -20.40
C ARG A 182 0.01 13.94 -20.78
N ASP A 183 0.20 15.26 -20.78
CA ASP A 183 1.51 15.85 -21.09
C ASP A 183 2.54 15.50 -20.01
N LYS A 184 2.15 15.49 -18.73
CA LYS A 184 3.01 15.04 -17.63
C LYS A 184 3.40 13.56 -17.78
N TYR A 185 2.44 12.68 -18.07
CA TYR A 185 2.74 11.27 -18.36
C TYR A 185 3.63 11.09 -19.58
N ARG A 186 3.44 11.89 -20.61
CA ARG A 186 4.30 11.84 -21.81
C ARG A 186 5.71 12.32 -21.50
N ALA A 187 5.88 13.38 -20.71
CA ALA A 187 7.18 13.89 -20.27
C ALA A 187 7.95 12.86 -19.43
N ALA A 188 7.25 12.03 -18.66
CA ALA A 188 7.81 10.91 -17.90
C ALA A 188 8.03 9.63 -18.74
N GLY A 189 7.96 9.70 -20.07
CA GLY A 189 8.14 8.53 -20.93
C GLY A 189 7.02 7.48 -20.86
N ARG A 190 5.90 7.79 -20.19
CA ARG A 190 4.77 6.89 -19.92
C ARG A 190 3.48 7.41 -20.59
N PRO A 191 3.39 7.51 -21.93
CA PRO A 191 2.25 8.15 -22.60
C PRO A 191 0.91 7.52 -22.23
N ALA A 192 -0.12 8.38 -22.12
CA ALA A 192 -1.49 8.01 -21.72
C ALA A 192 -2.49 8.74 -22.64
N ASP A 193 -2.51 8.39 -23.92
CA ASP A 193 -3.26 9.13 -24.94
C ASP A 193 -4.76 8.85 -24.92
N THR A 194 -5.15 7.65 -24.47
CA THR A 194 -6.56 7.27 -24.30
C THR A 194 -6.98 7.32 -22.82
N ARG A 195 -8.31 7.24 -22.57
CA ARG A 195 -8.82 7.11 -21.21
C ARG A 195 -8.38 5.79 -20.56
N VAL A 196 -8.32 4.71 -21.33
CA VAL A 196 -7.87 3.40 -20.86
C VAL A 196 -6.39 3.47 -20.45
N ASP A 197 -5.57 4.19 -21.22
CA ASP A 197 -4.17 4.42 -20.81
C ASP A 197 -4.10 5.24 -19.53
N LEU A 198 -4.90 6.29 -19.39
CA LEU A 198 -4.96 7.08 -18.16
C LEU A 198 -5.39 6.24 -16.96
N PHE A 199 -6.41 5.37 -17.12
CA PHE A 199 -6.80 4.43 -16.06
C PHE A 199 -5.64 3.51 -15.68
N ARG A 200 -5.00 2.88 -16.68
CA ARG A 200 -3.84 2.00 -16.44
C ARG A 200 -2.73 2.74 -15.68
N ARG A 201 -2.37 3.95 -16.13
CA ARG A 201 -1.34 4.76 -15.47
C ARG A 201 -1.73 5.19 -14.06
N ALA A 202 -2.99 5.62 -13.87
CA ALA A 202 -3.51 5.97 -12.57
C ALA A 202 -3.51 4.78 -11.60
N ALA A 203 -3.80 3.57 -12.10
CA ALA A 203 -3.73 2.34 -11.33
C ALA A 203 -2.29 1.92 -11.02
N GLU A 204 -1.37 2.00 -12.00
CA GLU A 204 0.07 1.77 -11.80
C GLU A 204 0.62 2.73 -10.72
N ASP A 205 0.16 3.98 -10.70
CA ASP A 205 0.56 5.02 -9.75
C ASP A 205 -0.27 4.97 -8.44
N GLY A 206 -1.22 4.02 -8.31
CA GLY A 206 -1.98 3.79 -7.08
C GLY A 206 -3.11 4.76 -6.79
N LEU A 207 -3.49 5.61 -7.75
CA LEU A 207 -4.61 6.54 -7.61
C LEU A 207 -5.99 5.88 -7.74
N VAL A 208 -6.08 4.79 -8.49
CA VAL A 208 -7.31 4.02 -8.71
C VAL A 208 -7.04 2.53 -8.61
N SER A 209 -8.08 1.75 -8.29
CA SER A 209 -7.96 0.29 -8.19
C SER A 209 -8.31 -0.39 -9.51
N TYR A 210 -7.61 -1.50 -9.84
CA TYR A 210 -8.01 -2.41 -10.93
C TYR A 210 -9.28 -3.20 -10.59
N TYR A 211 -9.61 -3.31 -9.31
CA TYR A 211 -10.77 -4.04 -8.80
C TYR A 211 -11.67 -3.04 -8.10
N GLY A 212 -12.66 -2.52 -8.82
CA GLY A 212 -13.76 -1.75 -8.27
C GLY A 212 -14.80 -2.66 -7.62
#